data_a9e45f5ec1877aa529f39c669e209547
#
_entry.id   a9e45f5ec1877aa529f39c669e209547
#
_cell.length_a   1.000
_cell.length_b   1.000
_cell.length_c   1.000
_cell.angle_alpha   90.00
_cell.angle_beta   90.00
_cell.angle_gamma   90.00
#
_symmetry.space_group_name_H-M   'P 1'
#
loop_
_entity.id
_entity.type
_entity.pdbx_description
1 polymer ?
#
loop_
_entity_poly.entity_id
_entity_poly.type
_entity_poly.pdbx_seq_one_letter_code
_entity_poly.pdbx_strand_id
1 'polypeptide(L)'
;MDFLEIVGQVPLKGGVEISGAKNSALPILAATLLSRQEIKIKSLPQVVDIKAMALLLQNLGASLEWLNPHTLQLSAKSLHHTEATYDLVRKMRASILVLGPLLVRFKECLVSLPGGCAIGARPVDLHLKAMQQLGAEIKIEQGYIHAKAPKGLKGNDILFDKISVTGTENALMAASLAKGITRIINAAKEPEIAQLCTFLQSGGVEIEGVGSSELKIRGVENDALNLKDIQIIPDRIEAGTYLCVGAITNSQLKINHIIPNHLQAITDKLIEIGFSLDIQENSIEIYPAKQRQAFEITTKEYPGFPTDMQAQFMALATQCLGTSVIEETLFENRFMHASELQRLGANISLKTNVATISGSTELTGSDVMATDLRASSALILAALVAKGVSRVHRIYHLDRGYERLEDKINALGAKVLRLKEK
;
A
#
# COMPACT_ATOMS: atom_id res chain seq x y z
N MET A 1 -5.14 -17.63 17.58
CA MET A 1 -4.57 -16.71 16.56
C MET A 1 -3.13 -16.34 16.93
N ASP A 2 -2.33 -15.82 15.99
CA ASP A 2 -0.98 -15.35 16.35
C ASP A 2 -1.05 -13.93 16.93
N PHE A 3 -0.16 -13.65 17.89
CA PHE A 3 0.07 -12.32 18.44
C PHE A 3 1.57 -12.05 18.60
N LEU A 4 1.96 -10.79 18.72
CA LEU A 4 3.33 -10.40 19.04
C LEU A 4 3.43 -9.99 20.50
N GLU A 5 4.38 -10.59 21.22
CA GLU A 5 4.81 -10.15 22.54
C GLU A 5 6.08 -9.33 22.40
N ILE A 6 6.05 -8.10 22.94
CA ILE A 6 7.09 -7.08 22.73
C ILE A 6 7.57 -6.59 24.10
N VAL A 7 8.86 -6.73 24.36
CA VAL A 7 9.52 -6.10 25.50
C VAL A 7 9.93 -4.70 25.12
N GLY A 8 9.35 -3.69 25.76
CA GLY A 8 9.63 -2.29 25.47
C GLY A 8 10.93 -1.78 26.10
N GLN A 9 11.32 -0.56 25.70
CA GLN A 9 12.49 0.16 26.20
C GLN A 9 13.84 -0.56 25.97
N VAL A 10 13.91 -1.41 24.93
CA VAL A 10 15.15 -2.05 24.50
C VAL A 10 15.86 -1.12 23.49
N PRO A 11 17.15 -0.79 23.71
CA PRO A 11 17.91 0.02 22.75
C PRO A 11 18.04 -0.67 21.39
N LEU A 12 17.78 0.08 20.31
CA LEU A 12 17.90 -0.42 18.95
C LEU A 12 19.13 0.16 18.26
N LYS A 13 19.74 -0.62 17.35
CA LYS A 13 20.90 -0.19 16.56
C LYS A 13 21.02 -1.05 15.30
N GLY A 14 21.56 -0.47 14.25
CA GLY A 14 21.91 -1.22 13.04
C GLY A 14 21.16 -0.76 11.81
N GLY A 15 21.06 -1.64 10.82
CA GLY A 15 20.42 -1.35 9.55
C GLY A 15 19.34 -2.36 9.18
N VAL A 16 18.40 -1.93 8.37
CA VAL A 16 17.32 -2.77 7.85
C VAL A 16 17.21 -2.63 6.34
N GLU A 17 17.01 -3.76 5.66
CA GLU A 17 16.74 -3.81 4.22
C GLU A 17 15.24 -3.76 3.96
N ILE A 18 14.83 -2.84 3.06
CA ILE A 18 13.41 -2.65 2.73
C ILE A 18 12.98 -3.62 1.63
N SER A 19 11.84 -4.23 1.83
CA SER A 19 11.19 -5.14 0.88
C SER A 19 10.60 -4.38 -0.32
N GLY A 20 10.23 -5.11 -1.37
CA GLY A 20 9.49 -4.53 -2.48
C GLY A 20 8.09 -4.02 -2.06
N ALA A 21 7.64 -2.97 -2.72
CA ALA A 21 6.37 -2.32 -2.42
C ALA A 21 5.17 -3.20 -2.77
N LYS A 22 4.41 -3.61 -1.76
CA LYS A 22 3.15 -4.32 -1.97
C LYS A 22 2.21 -3.56 -2.90
N ASN A 23 2.07 -2.25 -2.68
CA ASN A 23 1.13 -1.42 -3.43
C ASN A 23 1.56 -1.22 -4.89
N SER A 24 2.83 -1.46 -5.23
CA SER A 24 3.29 -1.54 -6.62
C SER A 24 3.15 -2.94 -7.19
N ALA A 25 3.46 -3.97 -6.41
CA ALA A 25 3.41 -5.35 -6.85
C ALA A 25 2.01 -5.79 -7.27
N LEU A 26 0.96 -5.36 -6.56
CA LEU A 26 -0.43 -5.75 -6.85
C LEU A 26 -0.91 -5.30 -8.25
N PRO A 27 -0.79 -4.02 -8.66
CA PRO A 27 -1.16 -3.61 -10.01
C PRO A 27 -0.24 -4.21 -11.08
N ILE A 28 1.05 -4.40 -10.82
CA ILE A 28 1.97 -5.09 -11.74
C ILE A 28 1.53 -6.53 -11.98
N LEU A 29 1.17 -7.28 -10.93
CA LEU A 29 0.62 -8.63 -11.06
C LEU A 29 -0.68 -8.64 -11.87
N ALA A 30 -1.60 -7.71 -11.62
CA ALA A 30 -2.83 -7.59 -12.40
C ALA A 30 -2.55 -7.24 -13.88
N ALA A 31 -1.58 -6.36 -14.15
CA ALA A 31 -1.20 -5.95 -15.50
C ALA A 31 -0.62 -7.11 -16.33
N THR A 32 -0.07 -8.16 -15.70
CA THR A 32 0.41 -9.35 -16.45
C THR A 32 -0.71 -10.03 -17.24
N LEU A 33 -1.97 -9.87 -16.82
CA LEU A 33 -3.13 -10.36 -17.57
C LEU A 33 -3.22 -9.75 -18.97
N LEU A 34 -2.60 -8.60 -19.22
CA LEU A 34 -2.56 -7.94 -20.54
C LEU A 34 -1.54 -8.59 -21.49
N SER A 35 -0.69 -9.49 -21.03
CA SER A 35 0.39 -10.11 -21.82
C SER A 35 0.15 -11.61 -22.03
N ARG A 36 0.73 -12.13 -23.13
CA ARG A 36 0.85 -13.58 -23.37
C ARG A 36 2.28 -14.08 -23.16
N GLN A 37 3.20 -13.18 -22.88
CA GLN A 37 4.60 -13.50 -22.61
C GLN A 37 4.75 -14.11 -21.21
N GLU A 38 5.83 -14.85 -21.02
CA GLU A 38 6.31 -15.22 -19.71
C GLU A 38 7.09 -14.05 -19.12
N ILE A 39 6.75 -13.67 -17.91
CA ILE A 39 7.27 -12.47 -17.25
C ILE A 39 7.83 -12.86 -15.88
N LYS A 40 9.06 -12.41 -15.57
CA LYS A 40 9.65 -12.52 -14.24
C LYS A 40 9.47 -11.22 -13.47
N ILE A 41 8.83 -11.35 -12.31
CA ILE A 41 8.63 -10.23 -11.39
C ILE A 41 9.54 -10.46 -10.19
N LYS A 42 10.51 -9.57 -9.99
CA LYS A 42 11.54 -9.64 -8.94
C LYS A 42 11.19 -8.73 -7.78
N SER A 43 11.80 -8.98 -6.62
CA SER A 43 11.61 -8.21 -5.38
C SER A 43 10.16 -8.18 -4.90
N LEU A 44 9.39 -9.24 -5.13
CA LEU A 44 8.04 -9.38 -4.57
C LEU A 44 8.12 -9.58 -3.05
N PRO A 45 7.38 -8.80 -2.24
CA PRO A 45 7.36 -9.02 -0.79
C PRO A 45 6.57 -10.29 -0.44
N GLN A 46 7.01 -11.01 0.58
CA GLN A 46 6.37 -12.22 1.08
C GLN A 46 5.21 -11.89 2.02
N VAL A 47 4.17 -11.25 1.51
CA VAL A 47 2.99 -10.83 2.28
C VAL A 47 1.72 -11.53 1.79
N VAL A 48 0.71 -11.60 2.66
CA VAL A 48 -0.54 -12.32 2.39
C VAL A 48 -1.26 -11.80 1.15
N ASP A 49 -1.28 -10.47 0.93
CA ASP A 49 -1.96 -9.86 -0.21
C ASP A 49 -1.33 -10.27 -1.56
N ILE A 50 0.00 -10.44 -1.62
CA ILE A 50 0.69 -10.93 -2.85
C ILE A 50 0.31 -12.38 -3.14
N LYS A 51 0.28 -13.24 -2.12
CA LYS A 51 -0.15 -14.64 -2.27
C LYS A 51 -1.61 -14.74 -2.71
N ALA A 52 -2.47 -13.86 -2.18
CA ALA A 52 -3.88 -13.81 -2.58
C ALA A 52 -4.06 -13.38 -4.04
N MET A 53 -3.29 -12.38 -4.52
CA MET A 53 -3.30 -11.97 -5.93
C MET A 53 -2.78 -13.10 -6.82
N ALA A 54 -1.68 -13.73 -6.47
CA ALA A 54 -1.14 -14.88 -7.23
C ALA A 54 -2.17 -16.01 -7.36
N LEU A 55 -2.86 -16.34 -6.27
CA LEU A 55 -3.95 -17.35 -6.29
C LEU A 55 -5.11 -16.92 -7.19
N LEU A 56 -5.51 -15.64 -7.16
CA LEU A 56 -6.55 -15.13 -8.05
C LEU A 56 -6.14 -15.27 -9.52
N LEU A 57 -4.91 -14.87 -9.88
CA LEU A 57 -4.39 -15.01 -11.25
C LEU A 57 -4.32 -16.48 -11.69
N GLN A 58 -3.92 -17.38 -10.81
CA GLN A 58 -3.90 -18.82 -11.08
C GLN A 58 -5.31 -19.37 -11.35
N ASN A 59 -6.31 -18.93 -10.58
CA ASN A 59 -7.70 -19.32 -10.81
C ASN A 59 -8.27 -18.78 -12.15
N LEU A 60 -7.77 -17.64 -12.62
CA LEU A 60 -8.11 -17.12 -13.95
C LEU A 60 -7.43 -17.91 -15.08
N GLY A 61 -6.49 -18.81 -14.76
CA GLY A 61 -5.79 -19.68 -15.71
C GLY A 61 -4.35 -19.25 -16.03
N ALA A 62 -3.77 -18.30 -15.26
CA ALA A 62 -2.36 -17.99 -15.39
C ALA A 62 -1.49 -19.13 -14.82
N SER A 63 -0.37 -19.44 -15.48
CA SER A 63 0.67 -20.30 -14.91
C SER A 63 1.63 -19.48 -14.08
N LEU A 64 1.96 -19.98 -12.89
CA LEU A 64 2.83 -19.30 -11.92
C LEU A 64 3.88 -20.28 -11.39
N GLU A 65 5.12 -19.83 -11.34
CA GLU A 65 6.24 -20.55 -10.74
C GLU A 65 7.07 -19.60 -9.86
N TRP A 66 7.21 -19.94 -8.58
CA TRP A 66 8.11 -19.22 -7.67
C TRP A 66 9.53 -19.72 -7.86
N LEU A 67 10.39 -18.94 -8.53
CA LEU A 67 11.80 -19.27 -8.73
C LEU A 67 12.61 -19.16 -7.44
N ASN A 68 12.21 -18.25 -6.56
CA ASN A 68 12.69 -18.07 -5.20
C ASN A 68 11.62 -17.29 -4.41
N PRO A 69 11.79 -17.08 -3.07
CA PRO A 69 10.77 -16.37 -2.28
C PRO A 69 10.34 -15.00 -2.83
N HIS A 70 11.23 -14.29 -3.53
CA HIS A 70 11.00 -12.93 -4.00
C HIS A 70 10.90 -12.79 -5.52
N THR A 71 10.90 -13.91 -6.27
CA THR A 71 10.82 -13.88 -7.72
C THR A 71 9.75 -14.85 -8.21
N LEU A 72 8.73 -14.31 -8.86
CA LEU A 72 7.66 -15.05 -9.50
C LEU A 72 7.79 -14.98 -11.01
N GLN A 73 7.79 -16.13 -11.67
CA GLN A 73 7.63 -16.27 -13.11
C GLN A 73 6.15 -16.55 -13.40
N LEU A 74 5.55 -15.75 -14.29
CA LEU A 74 4.12 -15.80 -14.56
C LEU A 74 3.87 -15.71 -16.07
N SER A 75 2.90 -16.53 -16.58
CA SER A 75 2.38 -16.40 -17.92
C SER A 75 0.85 -16.43 -17.93
N ALA A 76 0.25 -15.41 -18.54
CA ALA A 76 -1.18 -15.30 -18.76
C ALA A 76 -1.59 -15.69 -20.21
N LYS A 77 -0.81 -16.58 -20.86
CA LYS A 77 -1.07 -17.05 -22.23
C LYS A 77 -2.36 -17.84 -22.32
N SER A 78 -2.62 -18.70 -21.36
CA SER A 78 -3.71 -19.70 -21.37
C SER A 78 -4.87 -19.33 -20.45
N LEU A 79 -5.18 -18.04 -20.29
CA LEU A 79 -6.35 -17.62 -19.51
C LEU A 79 -7.63 -18.20 -20.13
N HIS A 80 -8.48 -18.77 -19.30
CA HIS A 80 -9.72 -19.43 -19.71
C HIS A 80 -10.92 -19.06 -18.84
N HIS A 81 -10.70 -18.32 -17.74
CA HIS A 81 -11.76 -17.78 -16.91
C HIS A 81 -11.72 -16.26 -16.88
N THR A 82 -12.89 -15.65 -16.97
CA THR A 82 -13.09 -14.20 -16.85
C THR A 82 -13.88 -13.83 -15.60
N GLU A 83 -14.02 -14.79 -14.67
CA GLU A 83 -14.74 -14.63 -13.42
C GLU A 83 -13.78 -14.59 -12.23
N ALA A 84 -13.82 -13.47 -11.50
CA ALA A 84 -13.16 -13.31 -10.20
C ALA A 84 -14.21 -13.50 -9.09
N THR A 85 -14.22 -14.69 -8.49
CA THR A 85 -15.27 -15.13 -7.55
C THR A 85 -15.19 -14.44 -6.19
N TYR A 86 -16.31 -14.38 -5.46
CA TYR A 86 -16.40 -13.78 -4.13
C TYR A 86 -15.36 -14.33 -3.15
N ASP A 87 -15.14 -15.64 -3.10
CA ASP A 87 -14.20 -16.26 -2.16
C ASP A 87 -12.74 -15.83 -2.34
N LEU A 88 -12.35 -15.45 -3.54
CA LEU A 88 -11.03 -14.89 -3.84
C LEU A 88 -10.98 -13.39 -3.58
N VAL A 89 -11.99 -12.65 -4.08
CA VAL A 89 -12.03 -11.17 -4.02
C VAL A 89 -12.22 -10.66 -2.60
N ARG A 90 -13.04 -11.31 -1.76
CA ARG A 90 -13.32 -10.88 -0.37
C ARG A 90 -12.06 -10.81 0.51
N LYS A 91 -11.02 -11.58 0.18
CA LYS A 91 -9.78 -11.64 0.97
C LYS A 91 -8.90 -10.41 0.79
N MET A 92 -9.01 -9.75 -0.37
CA MET A 92 -8.16 -8.62 -0.73
C MET A 92 -8.89 -7.64 -1.64
N ARG A 93 -9.04 -6.39 -1.17
CA ARG A 93 -9.74 -5.35 -1.94
C ARG A 93 -9.10 -5.06 -3.30
N ALA A 94 -7.76 -5.14 -3.40
CA ALA A 94 -7.03 -4.92 -4.64
C ALA A 94 -7.37 -5.94 -5.76
N SER A 95 -8.13 -6.99 -5.46
CA SER A 95 -8.66 -7.91 -6.46
C SER A 95 -9.49 -7.22 -7.54
N ILE A 96 -10.06 -6.03 -7.27
CA ILE A 96 -10.75 -5.21 -8.27
C ILE A 96 -9.85 -4.80 -9.44
N LEU A 97 -8.52 -4.83 -9.28
CA LEU A 97 -7.55 -4.47 -10.31
C LEU A 97 -7.56 -5.40 -11.53
N VAL A 98 -8.13 -6.60 -11.42
CA VAL A 98 -8.28 -7.50 -12.57
C VAL A 98 -9.41 -7.06 -13.53
N LEU A 99 -10.29 -6.13 -13.12
CA LEU A 99 -11.45 -5.69 -13.92
C LEU A 99 -11.02 -5.09 -15.26
N GLY A 100 -10.13 -4.09 -15.25
CA GLY A 100 -9.65 -3.42 -16.48
C GLY A 100 -8.95 -4.39 -17.44
N PRO A 101 -7.93 -5.14 -16.98
CA PRO A 101 -7.24 -6.13 -17.81
C PRO A 101 -8.15 -7.20 -18.40
N LEU A 102 -9.05 -7.78 -17.62
CA LEU A 102 -9.98 -8.79 -18.11
C LEU A 102 -10.94 -8.21 -19.15
N LEU A 103 -11.53 -7.05 -18.84
CA LEU A 103 -12.50 -6.42 -19.72
C LEU A 103 -11.89 -6.03 -21.08
N VAL A 104 -10.72 -5.41 -21.09
CA VAL A 104 -10.09 -4.97 -22.34
C VAL A 104 -9.62 -6.15 -23.19
N ARG A 105 -9.16 -7.22 -22.56
CA ARG A 105 -8.64 -8.40 -23.26
C ARG A 105 -9.74 -9.34 -23.74
N PHE A 106 -10.77 -9.58 -22.92
CA PHE A 106 -11.81 -10.58 -23.20
C PHE A 106 -13.17 -9.98 -23.60
N LYS A 107 -13.33 -8.66 -23.51
CA LYS A 107 -14.57 -7.91 -23.83
C LYS A 107 -15.74 -8.23 -22.92
N GLU A 108 -15.59 -9.15 -21.98
CA GLU A 108 -16.56 -9.50 -20.95
C GLU A 108 -15.84 -10.05 -19.73
N CYS A 109 -16.29 -9.64 -18.54
CA CYS A 109 -15.83 -10.23 -17.28
C CYS A 109 -16.87 -10.09 -16.17
N LEU A 110 -16.73 -10.98 -15.18
CA LEU A 110 -17.52 -11.02 -13.96
C LEU A 110 -16.60 -10.88 -12.76
N VAL A 111 -16.70 -9.79 -12.02
CA VAL A 111 -15.83 -9.53 -10.87
C VAL A 111 -16.69 -9.29 -9.64
N SER A 112 -16.50 -10.08 -8.59
CA SER A 112 -17.19 -9.86 -7.32
C SER A 112 -16.87 -8.48 -6.76
N LEU A 113 -17.85 -7.82 -6.16
CA LEU A 113 -17.60 -6.61 -5.38
C LEU A 113 -16.64 -6.95 -4.23
N PRO A 114 -15.60 -6.15 -4.01
CA PRO A 114 -14.70 -6.36 -2.89
C PRO A 114 -15.44 -6.12 -1.57
N GLY A 115 -15.10 -6.89 -0.54
CA GLY A 115 -15.64 -6.72 0.80
C GLY A 115 -15.38 -5.32 1.37
N GLY A 116 -16.09 -4.98 2.44
CA GLY A 116 -15.92 -3.73 3.17
C GLY A 116 -14.50 -3.52 3.70
N CYS A 117 -14.16 -2.28 4.01
CA CYS A 117 -12.88 -1.92 4.59
C CYS A 117 -13.10 -1.26 5.95
N ALA A 118 -12.30 -1.64 6.96
CA ALA A 118 -12.41 -1.09 8.31
C ALA A 118 -12.14 0.43 8.37
N ILE A 119 -11.25 0.94 7.50
CA ILE A 119 -10.83 2.34 7.50
C ILE A 119 -11.79 3.31 6.82
N GLY A 120 -12.90 2.84 6.22
CA GLY A 120 -13.91 3.70 5.61
C GLY A 120 -14.58 3.14 4.37
N ALA A 121 -15.59 3.84 3.89
CA ALA A 121 -16.25 3.55 2.62
C ALA A 121 -15.27 3.78 1.47
N ARG A 122 -15.03 2.75 0.70
CA ARG A 122 -14.14 2.78 -0.47
C ARG A 122 -14.90 2.20 -1.66
N PRO A 123 -15.87 2.93 -2.19
CA PRO A 123 -16.70 2.45 -3.28
C PRO A 123 -15.84 2.18 -4.52
N VAL A 124 -16.31 1.29 -5.38
CA VAL A 124 -15.66 0.98 -6.66
C VAL A 124 -16.19 1.81 -7.82
N ASP A 125 -17.03 2.79 -7.52
CA ASP A 125 -17.73 3.67 -8.48
C ASP A 125 -16.78 4.33 -9.47
N LEU A 126 -15.61 4.82 -8.99
CA LEU A 126 -14.60 5.43 -9.87
C LEU A 126 -14.02 4.44 -10.89
N HIS A 127 -13.85 3.16 -10.48
CA HIS A 127 -13.43 2.11 -11.40
C HIS A 127 -14.50 1.86 -12.47
N LEU A 128 -15.75 1.75 -12.05
CA LEU A 128 -16.88 1.49 -12.95
C LEU A 128 -17.11 2.67 -13.90
N LYS A 129 -17.07 3.91 -13.38
CA LYS A 129 -17.15 5.13 -14.18
C LYS A 129 -16.05 5.17 -15.26
N ALA A 130 -14.81 4.84 -14.90
CA ALA A 130 -13.72 4.80 -15.87
C ALA A 130 -13.97 3.77 -16.99
N MET A 131 -14.42 2.56 -16.64
CA MET A 131 -14.75 1.55 -17.65
C MET A 131 -15.92 1.98 -18.54
N GLN A 132 -16.96 2.60 -17.97
CA GLN A 132 -18.09 3.13 -18.72
C GLN A 132 -17.68 4.25 -19.69
N GLN A 133 -16.78 5.14 -19.27
CA GLN A 133 -16.24 6.21 -20.12
C GLN A 133 -15.42 5.64 -21.29
N LEU A 134 -14.79 4.47 -21.13
CA LEU A 134 -14.14 3.74 -22.21
C LEU A 134 -15.14 2.93 -23.10
N GLY A 135 -16.44 3.01 -22.80
CA GLY A 135 -17.50 2.39 -23.61
C GLY A 135 -17.96 1.02 -23.13
N ALA A 136 -17.67 0.63 -21.89
CA ALA A 136 -18.19 -0.59 -21.30
C ALA A 136 -19.65 -0.43 -20.83
N GLU A 137 -20.41 -1.50 -20.99
CA GLU A 137 -21.71 -1.70 -20.36
C GLU A 137 -21.48 -2.40 -19.01
N ILE A 138 -21.96 -1.78 -17.92
CA ILE A 138 -21.79 -2.30 -16.56
C ILE A 138 -23.11 -2.47 -15.87
N LYS A 139 -23.31 -3.65 -15.29
CA LYS A 139 -24.42 -3.96 -14.38
C LYS A 139 -23.87 -4.52 -13.07
N ILE A 140 -24.52 -4.21 -11.98
CA ILE A 140 -24.23 -4.82 -10.67
C ILE A 140 -25.42 -5.70 -10.32
N GLU A 141 -25.20 -6.99 -10.25
CA GLU A 141 -26.21 -7.98 -9.93
C GLU A 141 -25.65 -9.02 -8.96
N GLN A 142 -26.39 -9.36 -7.91
CA GLN A 142 -26.05 -10.37 -6.92
C GLN A 142 -24.63 -10.19 -6.29
N GLY A 143 -24.19 -8.94 -6.13
CA GLY A 143 -22.86 -8.63 -5.57
C GLY A 143 -21.71 -8.76 -6.57
N TYR A 144 -21.99 -8.91 -7.87
CA TYR A 144 -21.00 -8.98 -8.94
C TYR A 144 -21.11 -7.80 -9.90
N ILE A 145 -19.97 -7.38 -10.40
CA ILE A 145 -19.82 -6.44 -11.51
C ILE A 145 -19.81 -7.26 -12.80
N HIS A 146 -20.88 -7.15 -13.60
CA HIS A 146 -20.95 -7.67 -14.95
C HIS A 146 -20.51 -6.56 -15.89
N ALA A 147 -19.33 -6.69 -16.48
CA ALA A 147 -18.77 -5.71 -17.41
C ALA A 147 -18.66 -6.30 -18.80
N LYS A 148 -19.18 -5.60 -19.82
CA LYS A 148 -19.16 -6.01 -21.23
C LYS A 148 -18.73 -4.86 -22.13
N ALA A 149 -17.90 -5.16 -23.12
CA ALA A 149 -17.47 -4.25 -24.17
C ALA A 149 -17.42 -4.99 -25.53
N PRO A 150 -18.58 -5.40 -26.12
CA PRO A 150 -18.61 -6.28 -27.29
C PRO A 150 -17.83 -5.72 -28.51
N LYS A 151 -17.79 -4.38 -28.62
CA LYS A 151 -17.06 -3.65 -29.67
C LYS A 151 -15.61 -3.33 -29.30
N GLY A 152 -15.13 -3.81 -28.13
CA GLY A 152 -13.89 -3.42 -27.50
C GLY A 152 -13.97 -2.04 -26.83
N LEU A 153 -13.02 -1.75 -25.94
CA LEU A 153 -12.91 -0.44 -25.31
C LEU A 153 -12.32 0.59 -26.29
N LYS A 154 -12.76 1.84 -26.14
CA LYS A 154 -12.30 2.97 -26.94
C LYS A 154 -11.76 4.06 -26.03
N GLY A 155 -10.64 4.66 -26.42
CA GLY A 155 -10.05 5.80 -25.75
C GLY A 155 -11.04 6.97 -25.63
N ASN A 156 -11.03 7.60 -24.47
CA ASN A 156 -11.88 8.73 -24.13
C ASN A 156 -11.26 9.50 -22.95
N ASP A 157 -11.79 10.68 -22.63
CA ASP A 157 -11.43 11.42 -21.44
C ASP A 157 -12.07 10.76 -20.20
N ILE A 158 -11.24 10.43 -19.21
CA ILE A 158 -11.65 9.91 -17.90
C ILE A 158 -11.35 10.98 -16.86
N LEU A 159 -12.42 11.57 -16.32
CA LEU A 159 -12.31 12.55 -15.25
C LEU A 159 -12.63 11.89 -13.90
N PHE A 160 -11.65 11.87 -13.00
CA PHE A 160 -11.86 11.46 -11.62
C PHE A 160 -12.29 12.65 -10.76
N ASP A 161 -13.46 12.57 -10.13
CA ASP A 161 -13.97 13.60 -9.21
C ASP A 161 -13.12 13.67 -7.93
N LYS A 162 -12.50 12.55 -7.56
CA LYS A 162 -11.53 12.41 -6.48
C LYS A 162 -10.35 11.59 -6.97
N ILE A 163 -9.15 11.90 -6.52
CA ILE A 163 -7.96 11.11 -6.83
C ILE A 163 -8.15 9.70 -6.27
N SER A 164 -7.94 8.69 -7.13
CA SER A 164 -8.02 7.28 -6.76
C SER A 164 -6.82 6.53 -7.32
N VAL A 165 -5.96 6.02 -6.45
CA VAL A 165 -4.80 5.22 -6.86
C VAL A 165 -5.24 4.01 -7.66
N THR A 166 -6.06 3.14 -7.06
CA THR A 166 -6.53 1.91 -7.73
C THR A 166 -7.45 2.17 -8.92
N GLY A 167 -8.21 3.29 -8.90
CA GLY A 167 -8.98 3.75 -10.07
C GLY A 167 -8.09 4.13 -11.24
N THR A 168 -7.01 4.88 -10.97
CA THR A 168 -5.99 5.24 -11.98
C THR A 168 -5.29 4.00 -12.52
N GLU A 169 -4.89 3.06 -11.66
CA GLU A 169 -4.27 1.79 -12.06
C GLU A 169 -5.17 0.99 -13.00
N ASN A 170 -6.44 0.83 -12.64
CA ASN A 170 -7.39 0.09 -13.45
C ASN A 170 -7.68 0.76 -14.80
N ALA A 171 -7.82 2.10 -14.80
CA ALA A 171 -8.00 2.88 -16.03
C ALA A 171 -6.79 2.79 -16.95
N LEU A 172 -5.55 2.89 -16.41
CA LEU A 172 -4.30 2.72 -17.16
C LEU A 172 -4.23 1.35 -17.85
N MET A 173 -4.53 0.28 -17.09
CA MET A 173 -4.50 -1.08 -17.62
C MET A 173 -5.57 -1.29 -18.71
N ALA A 174 -6.77 -0.77 -18.51
CA ALA A 174 -7.83 -0.85 -19.53
C ALA A 174 -7.49 -0.03 -20.78
N ALA A 175 -6.93 1.18 -20.61
CA ALA A 175 -6.54 2.06 -21.71
C ALA A 175 -5.40 1.47 -22.57
N SER A 176 -4.57 0.59 -22.00
CA SER A 176 -3.39 0.04 -22.68
C SER A 176 -3.70 -0.78 -23.94
N LEU A 177 -4.90 -1.37 -24.05
CA LEU A 177 -5.39 -2.09 -25.22
C LEU A 177 -6.69 -1.49 -25.77
N ALA A 178 -7.14 -0.34 -25.27
CA ALA A 178 -8.28 0.37 -25.82
C ALA A 178 -7.89 1.06 -27.14
N LYS A 179 -8.82 1.11 -28.10
CA LYS A 179 -8.57 1.72 -29.41
C LYS A 179 -8.53 3.25 -29.31
N GLY A 180 -7.44 3.86 -29.75
CA GLY A 180 -7.28 5.31 -29.79
C GLY A 180 -6.57 5.87 -28.57
N ILE A 181 -6.89 7.12 -28.19
CA ILE A 181 -6.23 7.85 -27.10
C ILE A 181 -7.17 7.99 -25.92
N THR A 182 -6.67 7.68 -24.72
CA THR A 182 -7.32 7.94 -23.44
C THR A 182 -6.59 9.05 -22.70
N ARG A 183 -7.32 10.00 -22.12
CA ARG A 183 -6.79 10.97 -21.16
C ARG A 183 -7.38 10.67 -19.79
N ILE A 184 -6.53 10.49 -18.78
CA ILE A 184 -6.96 10.35 -17.39
C ILE A 184 -6.66 11.69 -16.69
N ILE A 185 -7.70 12.39 -16.29
CA ILE A 185 -7.63 13.71 -15.65
C ILE A 185 -7.88 13.53 -14.15
N ASN A 186 -7.12 14.23 -13.34
CA ASN A 186 -7.04 14.06 -11.89
C ASN A 186 -6.54 12.65 -11.48
N ALA A 187 -5.55 12.17 -12.21
CA ALA A 187 -4.87 10.89 -11.96
C ALA A 187 -4.06 10.92 -10.66
N ALA A 188 -3.92 9.78 -10.04
CA ALA A 188 -2.99 9.56 -8.93
C ALA A 188 -1.52 9.67 -9.41
N LYS A 189 -0.63 10.17 -8.53
CA LYS A 189 0.77 10.49 -8.85
C LYS A 189 1.78 9.67 -8.05
N GLU A 190 1.31 8.71 -7.28
CA GLU A 190 2.13 7.85 -6.45
C GLU A 190 3.24 7.17 -7.28
N PRO A 191 4.43 6.92 -6.70
CA PRO A 191 5.52 6.21 -7.37
C PRO A 191 5.11 4.87 -7.95
N GLU A 192 4.15 4.20 -7.32
CA GLU A 192 3.56 2.93 -7.75
C GLU A 192 2.83 3.07 -9.10
N ILE A 193 2.17 4.23 -9.33
CA ILE A 193 1.56 4.58 -10.64
C ILE A 193 2.65 4.76 -11.70
N ALA A 194 3.72 5.48 -11.36
CA ALA A 194 4.84 5.69 -12.30
C ALA A 194 5.49 4.35 -12.68
N GLN A 195 5.64 3.42 -11.74
CA GLN A 195 6.15 2.08 -12.03
C GLN A 195 5.20 1.29 -12.94
N LEU A 196 3.88 1.35 -12.69
CA LEU A 196 2.90 0.71 -13.57
C LEU A 196 2.97 1.29 -14.99
N CYS A 197 3.08 2.61 -15.15
CA CYS A 197 3.27 3.25 -16.45
C CYS A 197 4.52 2.71 -17.16
N THR A 198 5.67 2.67 -16.47
CA THR A 198 6.92 2.13 -17.02
C THR A 198 6.76 0.66 -17.46
N PHE A 199 6.05 -0.15 -16.67
CA PHE A 199 5.79 -1.54 -17.01
C PHE A 199 4.92 -1.66 -18.28
N LEU A 200 3.85 -0.89 -18.39
CA LEU A 200 2.98 -0.87 -19.58
C LEU A 200 3.72 -0.34 -20.83
N GLN A 201 4.56 0.69 -20.68
CA GLN A 201 5.43 1.21 -21.74
C GLN A 201 6.42 0.15 -22.24
N SER A 202 6.90 -0.75 -21.38
CA SER A 202 7.75 -1.87 -21.80
C SER A 202 7.05 -2.80 -22.81
N GLY A 203 5.72 -2.82 -22.78
CA GLY A 203 4.84 -3.59 -23.68
C GLY A 203 4.43 -2.85 -24.95
N GLY A 204 4.94 -1.64 -25.16
CA GLY A 204 4.67 -0.82 -26.36
C GLY A 204 3.56 0.22 -26.18
N VAL A 205 3.01 0.41 -24.99
CA VAL A 205 2.02 1.46 -24.72
C VAL A 205 2.70 2.81 -24.68
N GLU A 206 2.20 3.80 -25.41
CA GLU A 206 2.67 5.19 -25.32
C GLU A 206 1.94 5.89 -24.16
N ILE A 207 2.69 6.36 -23.16
CA ILE A 207 2.14 7.08 -22.00
C ILE A 207 2.91 8.37 -21.79
N GLU A 208 2.22 9.50 -21.86
CA GLU A 208 2.72 10.84 -21.55
C GLU A 208 2.17 11.32 -20.19
N GLY A 209 2.87 12.24 -19.52
CA GLY A 209 2.42 12.85 -18.27
C GLY A 209 2.67 12.01 -17.01
N VAL A 210 3.52 10.99 -17.06
CA VAL A 210 3.86 10.16 -15.89
C VAL A 210 4.34 11.02 -14.72
N GLY A 211 3.75 10.83 -13.53
CA GLY A 211 4.03 11.63 -12.33
C GLY A 211 3.24 12.96 -12.26
N SER A 212 2.41 13.26 -13.25
CA SER A 212 1.50 14.42 -13.24
C SER A 212 0.05 14.00 -12.94
N SER A 213 -0.84 14.99 -12.77
CA SER A 213 -2.28 14.75 -12.57
C SER A 213 -3.05 14.47 -13.86
N GLU A 214 -2.39 14.48 -15.01
CA GLU A 214 -2.97 14.15 -16.30
C GLU A 214 -2.07 13.15 -17.04
N LEU A 215 -2.66 12.01 -17.38
CA LEU A 215 -2.00 10.95 -18.16
C LEU A 215 -2.68 10.85 -19.53
N LYS A 216 -1.87 10.78 -20.58
CA LYS A 216 -2.35 10.54 -21.95
C LYS A 216 -1.80 9.22 -22.42
N ILE A 217 -2.68 8.29 -22.76
CA ILE A 217 -2.37 6.92 -23.10
C ILE A 217 -2.83 6.64 -24.53
N ARG A 218 -1.92 6.18 -25.37
CA ARG A 218 -2.26 5.58 -26.66
C ARG A 218 -2.18 4.06 -26.53
N GLY A 219 -3.34 3.41 -26.57
CA GLY A 219 -3.44 1.96 -26.49
C GLY A 219 -2.78 1.28 -27.70
N VAL A 220 -2.29 0.08 -27.50
CA VAL A 220 -1.74 -0.78 -28.56
C VAL A 220 -2.89 -1.50 -29.25
N GLU A 221 -2.96 -1.39 -30.58
CA GLU A 221 -4.00 -2.06 -31.39
C GLU A 221 -3.67 -3.55 -31.62
N ASN A 222 -3.49 -4.29 -30.53
CA ASN A 222 -3.23 -5.73 -30.53
C ASN A 222 -4.10 -6.40 -29.45
N ASP A 223 -4.18 -7.74 -29.50
CA ASP A 223 -4.93 -8.52 -28.51
C ASP A 223 -4.20 -8.68 -27.18
N ALA A 224 -2.91 -8.35 -27.11
CA ALA A 224 -2.08 -8.44 -25.91
C ALA A 224 -0.81 -7.58 -26.02
N LEU A 225 -0.24 -7.23 -24.89
CA LEU A 225 1.04 -6.51 -24.78
C LEU A 225 2.23 -7.49 -24.76
N ASN A 226 3.42 -7.00 -25.13
CA ASN A 226 4.69 -7.72 -24.99
C ASN A 226 5.47 -7.23 -23.77
N LEU A 227 4.86 -7.36 -22.58
CA LEU A 227 5.45 -6.91 -21.32
C LEU A 227 6.76 -7.64 -21.02
N LYS A 228 7.71 -6.91 -20.43
CA LYS A 228 9.05 -7.40 -20.07
C LYS A 228 9.14 -7.73 -18.59
N ASP A 229 10.23 -8.41 -18.21
CA ASP A 229 10.58 -8.62 -16.80
C ASP A 229 10.66 -7.30 -16.04
N ILE A 230 10.30 -7.33 -14.75
CA ILE A 230 10.30 -6.14 -13.90
C ILE A 230 10.80 -6.46 -12.49
N GLN A 231 11.43 -5.49 -11.87
CA GLN A 231 11.75 -5.49 -10.45
C GLN A 231 10.86 -4.48 -9.73
N ILE A 232 10.19 -4.91 -8.66
CA ILE A 232 9.32 -4.06 -7.85
C ILE A 232 10.17 -3.03 -7.09
N ILE A 233 9.74 -1.77 -7.09
CA ILE A 233 10.37 -0.70 -6.32
C ILE A 233 10.28 -0.98 -4.82
N PRO A 234 11.24 -0.46 -4.01
CA PRO A 234 11.18 -0.57 -2.54
C PRO A 234 9.92 0.07 -1.95
N ASP A 235 9.40 -0.53 -0.87
CA ASP A 235 8.19 -0.04 -0.19
C ASP A 235 8.50 1.22 0.64
N ARG A 236 8.06 2.39 0.15
CA ARG A 236 8.21 3.67 0.84
C ARG A 236 7.48 3.73 2.18
N ILE A 237 6.40 2.98 2.36
CA ILE A 237 5.64 2.95 3.61
C ILE A 237 6.33 2.05 4.65
N GLU A 238 6.89 0.93 4.22
CA GLU A 238 7.77 0.12 5.08
C GLU A 238 8.98 0.95 5.51
N ALA A 239 9.67 1.62 4.58
CA ALA A 239 10.81 2.50 4.87
C ALA A 239 10.45 3.61 5.88
N GLY A 240 9.34 4.32 5.65
CA GLY A 240 8.83 5.32 6.59
C GLY A 240 8.50 4.75 7.95
N THR A 241 7.98 3.52 8.02
CA THR A 241 7.70 2.84 9.30
C THR A 241 9.00 2.57 10.07
N TYR A 242 10.09 2.12 9.41
CA TYR A 242 11.38 1.93 10.08
C TYR A 242 12.07 3.24 10.46
N LEU A 243 11.87 4.32 9.69
CA LEU A 243 12.27 5.67 10.13
C LEU A 243 11.52 6.06 11.40
N CYS A 244 10.21 5.76 11.50
CA CYS A 244 9.44 5.97 12.73
C CYS A 244 9.90 5.05 13.89
N VAL A 245 10.38 3.82 13.62
CA VAL A 245 11.00 2.97 14.65
C VAL A 245 12.22 3.68 15.24
N GLY A 246 13.13 4.20 14.41
CA GLY A 246 14.29 4.98 14.87
C GLY A 246 13.89 6.23 15.65
N ALA A 247 12.89 6.96 15.12
CA ALA A 247 12.39 8.20 15.72
C ALA A 247 11.74 7.97 17.11
N ILE A 248 10.81 7.02 17.21
CA ILE A 248 10.08 6.80 18.48
C ILE A 248 10.98 6.25 19.58
N THR A 249 11.90 5.33 19.23
CA THR A 249 12.88 4.75 20.17
C THR A 249 14.09 5.65 20.41
N ASN A 250 14.15 6.77 19.69
CA ASN A 250 15.30 7.70 19.70
C ASN A 250 16.64 6.99 19.44
N SER A 251 16.66 6.10 18.45
CA SER A 251 17.78 5.23 18.10
C SER A 251 18.40 5.62 16.77
N GLN A 252 19.71 5.40 16.62
CA GLN A 252 20.39 5.54 15.33
C GLN A 252 20.14 4.28 14.48
N LEU A 253 19.42 4.44 13.38
CA LEU A 253 19.09 3.34 12.45
C LEU A 253 19.38 3.73 11.00
N LYS A 254 19.87 2.77 10.22
CA LYS A 254 20.06 2.92 8.78
C LYS A 254 19.03 2.11 8.01
N ILE A 255 18.29 2.76 7.14
CA ILE A 255 17.27 2.18 6.28
C ILE A 255 17.84 2.08 4.88
N ASN A 256 18.08 0.84 4.41
CA ASN A 256 18.73 0.54 3.15
C ASN A 256 17.73 0.07 2.08
N HIS A 257 18.18 0.07 0.83
CA HIS A 257 17.42 -0.37 -0.33
C HIS A 257 16.10 0.41 -0.46
N ILE A 258 16.21 1.74 -0.57
CA ILE A 258 15.09 2.68 -0.70
C ILE A 258 15.31 3.65 -1.87
N ILE A 259 14.26 4.38 -2.22
CA ILE A 259 14.33 5.54 -3.11
C ILE A 259 13.97 6.78 -2.27
N PRO A 260 14.96 7.54 -1.77
CA PRO A 260 14.71 8.63 -0.82
C PRO A 260 13.70 9.67 -1.30
N ASN A 261 13.68 9.99 -2.60
CA ASN A 261 12.72 10.93 -3.18
C ASN A 261 11.24 10.51 -2.99
N HIS A 262 10.97 9.21 -2.78
CA HIS A 262 9.62 8.72 -2.50
C HIS A 262 9.17 8.98 -1.05
N LEU A 263 10.09 9.43 -0.19
CA LEU A 263 9.90 9.63 1.25
C LEU A 263 9.88 11.11 1.67
N GLN A 264 9.94 12.05 0.72
CA GLN A 264 10.15 13.48 1.00
C GLN A 264 9.24 14.04 2.10
N ALA A 265 7.92 13.82 2.00
CA ALA A 265 6.98 14.31 3.02
C ALA A 265 7.23 13.72 4.44
N ILE A 266 7.77 12.50 4.50
CA ILE A 266 8.10 11.81 5.75
C ILE A 266 9.41 12.36 6.32
N THR A 267 10.46 12.49 5.48
CA THR A 267 11.77 12.99 5.89
C THR A 267 11.69 14.45 6.34
N ASP A 268 10.98 15.29 5.60
CA ASP A 268 10.77 16.70 5.97
C ASP A 268 10.07 16.83 7.33
N LYS A 269 9.07 16.00 7.59
CA LYS A 269 8.36 15.99 8.87
C LYS A 269 9.26 15.50 10.01
N LEU A 270 10.09 14.48 9.80
CA LEU A 270 11.05 14.02 10.82
C LEU A 270 12.10 15.08 11.14
N ILE A 271 12.57 15.83 10.14
CA ILE A 271 13.49 16.97 10.36
C ILE A 271 12.80 18.08 11.15
N GLU A 272 11.55 18.42 10.83
CA GLU A 272 10.72 19.39 11.58
C GLU A 272 10.55 18.99 13.04
N ILE A 273 10.37 17.70 13.35
CA ILE A 273 10.28 17.15 14.72
C ILE A 273 11.60 17.30 15.48
N GLY A 274 12.73 17.41 14.76
CA GLY A 274 14.05 17.63 15.37
C GLY A 274 15.06 16.52 15.14
N PHE A 275 14.77 15.54 14.26
CA PHE A 275 15.71 14.48 13.90
C PHE A 275 16.71 14.96 12.84
N SER A 276 17.95 14.49 12.92
CA SER A 276 18.93 14.61 11.85
C SER A 276 18.89 13.38 10.97
N LEU A 277 18.88 13.58 9.66
CA LEU A 277 18.88 12.52 8.67
C LEU A 277 20.11 12.65 7.76
N ASP A 278 20.84 11.55 7.53
CA ASP A 278 21.81 11.44 6.46
C ASP A 278 21.15 10.70 5.28
N ILE A 279 20.91 11.42 4.19
CA ILE A 279 20.18 10.92 3.02
C ILE A 279 21.20 10.64 1.92
N GLN A 280 21.37 9.38 1.56
CA GLN A 280 22.24 8.87 0.50
C GLN A 280 21.40 8.40 -0.70
N GLU A 281 22.03 7.95 -1.77
CA GLU A 281 21.37 7.56 -3.02
C GLU A 281 20.28 6.47 -2.82
N ASN A 282 20.53 5.49 -1.94
CA ASN A 282 19.65 4.33 -1.72
C ASN A 282 19.45 4.00 -0.23
N SER A 283 19.80 4.90 0.67
CA SER A 283 19.63 4.73 2.12
C SER A 283 19.37 6.06 2.82
N ILE A 284 18.74 5.97 3.99
CA ILE A 284 18.59 7.08 4.94
C ILE A 284 19.03 6.56 6.30
N GLU A 285 19.88 7.33 6.98
CA GLU A 285 20.24 7.08 8.37
C GLU A 285 19.61 8.16 9.24
N ILE A 286 18.82 7.72 10.24
CA ILE A 286 18.21 8.61 11.24
C ILE A 286 19.05 8.61 12.50
N TYR A 287 19.27 9.79 13.06
CA TYR A 287 20.03 10.00 14.31
C TYR A 287 19.11 10.44 15.45
N PRO A 288 19.44 10.09 16.71
CA PRO A 288 18.68 10.52 17.88
C PRO A 288 18.52 12.04 17.95
N ALA A 289 17.31 12.48 18.29
CA ALA A 289 17.03 13.89 18.54
C ALA A 289 17.29 14.24 20.02
N LYS A 290 17.85 15.43 20.28
CA LYS A 290 18.00 15.97 21.65
C LYS A 290 16.63 16.25 22.27
N GLN A 291 15.70 16.74 21.46
CA GLN A 291 14.33 17.03 21.85
C GLN A 291 13.43 16.78 20.64
N ARG A 292 12.32 16.10 20.85
CA ARG A 292 11.30 15.82 19.82
C ARG A 292 10.17 16.82 20.00
N GLN A 293 9.98 17.69 19.03
CA GLN A 293 8.93 18.72 19.06
C GLN A 293 7.59 18.16 18.60
N ALA A 294 6.51 18.69 19.15
CA ALA A 294 5.17 18.48 18.62
C ALA A 294 5.06 18.98 17.18
N PHE A 295 4.16 18.42 16.41
CA PHE A 295 4.03 18.69 14.99
C PHE A 295 2.57 18.63 14.53
N GLU A 296 2.33 19.15 13.34
CA GLU A 296 1.03 19.07 12.68
C GLU A 296 1.14 18.29 11.36
N ILE A 297 0.15 17.44 11.08
CA ILE A 297 0.02 16.67 9.85
C ILE A 297 -1.41 16.79 9.35
N THR A 298 -1.57 17.07 8.05
CA THR A 298 -2.79 16.84 7.30
C THR A 298 -2.48 15.80 6.21
N THR A 299 -3.19 14.66 6.23
CA THR A 299 -3.00 13.64 5.20
C THR A 299 -3.49 14.14 3.85
N LYS A 300 -2.72 13.87 2.79
CA LYS A 300 -3.05 14.25 1.39
C LYS A 300 -2.50 13.20 0.44
N GLU A 301 -3.05 13.18 -0.76
CA GLU A 301 -2.53 12.37 -1.86
C GLU A 301 -1.08 12.78 -2.17
N TYR A 302 -0.33 11.85 -2.75
CA TYR A 302 1.07 12.06 -3.11
C TYR A 302 1.24 13.30 -4.05
N PRO A 303 2.23 14.18 -3.82
CA PRO A 303 3.37 14.04 -2.89
C PRO A 303 3.10 14.57 -1.46
N GLY A 304 1.84 14.79 -1.07
CA GLY A 304 1.51 15.19 0.30
C GLY A 304 1.79 14.07 1.32
N PHE A 305 1.47 14.34 2.59
CA PHE A 305 1.72 13.39 3.65
C PHE A 305 0.82 12.15 3.52
N PRO A 306 1.40 10.94 3.36
CA PRO A 306 0.60 9.76 3.04
C PRO A 306 -0.22 9.29 4.24
N THR A 307 -1.51 9.05 4.00
CA THR A 307 -2.44 8.49 5.01
C THR A 307 -1.96 7.14 5.57
N ASP A 308 -1.15 6.38 4.81
CA ASP A 308 -0.54 5.12 5.25
C ASP A 308 0.56 5.29 6.32
N MET A 309 1.01 6.52 6.58
CA MET A 309 1.96 6.86 7.66
C MET A 309 1.30 7.56 8.86
N GLN A 310 0.03 7.88 8.77
CA GLN A 310 -0.72 8.60 9.78
C GLN A 310 -0.66 7.92 11.16
N ALA A 311 -0.90 6.61 11.21
CA ALA A 311 -0.92 5.85 12.46
C ALA A 311 0.47 5.77 13.14
N GLN A 312 1.55 5.59 12.35
CA GLN A 312 2.92 5.56 12.84
C GLN A 312 3.34 6.90 13.44
N PHE A 313 2.96 8.01 12.78
CA PHE A 313 3.22 9.34 13.31
C PHE A 313 2.35 9.67 14.54
N MET A 314 1.13 9.10 14.64
CA MET A 314 0.34 9.21 15.87
C MET A 314 1.05 8.52 17.04
N ALA A 315 1.63 7.34 16.83
CA ALA A 315 2.44 6.68 17.85
C ALA A 315 3.68 7.53 18.20
N LEU A 316 4.40 8.09 17.22
CA LEU A 316 5.55 8.98 17.45
C LEU A 316 5.16 10.23 18.25
N ALA A 317 3.99 10.83 17.97
CA ALA A 317 3.49 12.02 18.64
C ALA A 317 3.35 11.84 20.15
N THR A 318 3.07 10.61 20.63
CA THR A 318 3.00 10.31 22.06
C THR A 318 4.32 10.57 22.79
N GLN A 319 5.44 10.57 22.07
CA GLN A 319 6.80 10.76 22.59
C GLN A 319 7.37 12.15 22.28
N CYS A 320 6.61 13.02 21.62
CA CYS A 320 7.01 14.40 21.32
C CYS A 320 6.60 15.36 22.45
N LEU A 321 7.36 16.43 22.68
CA LEU A 321 7.06 17.41 23.70
C LEU A 321 6.02 18.42 23.22
N GLY A 322 4.92 18.54 23.92
CA GLY A 322 3.82 19.45 23.60
C GLY A 322 2.63 18.72 22.97
N THR A 323 1.85 19.42 22.16
CA THR A 323 0.61 18.91 21.58
C THR A 323 0.73 18.81 20.07
N SER A 324 0.69 17.60 19.55
CA SER A 324 0.66 17.33 18.10
C SER A 324 -0.77 17.22 17.59
N VAL A 325 -0.99 17.61 16.32
CA VAL A 325 -2.30 17.56 15.67
C VAL A 325 -2.20 16.77 14.39
N ILE A 326 -3.09 15.81 14.19
CA ILE A 326 -3.17 15.01 12.98
C ILE A 326 -4.57 15.08 12.41
N GLU A 327 -4.70 15.60 11.20
CA GLU A 327 -5.94 15.65 10.43
C GLU A 327 -5.92 14.58 9.34
N GLU A 328 -6.92 13.66 9.36
CA GLU A 328 -7.11 12.64 8.33
C GLU A 328 -8.19 13.10 7.34
N THR A 329 -7.79 13.38 6.10
CA THR A 329 -8.72 13.91 5.08
C THR A 329 -9.14 12.89 4.03
N LEU A 330 -8.51 11.70 4.00
CA LEU A 330 -8.72 10.71 2.95
C LEU A 330 -9.66 9.58 3.36
N PHE A 331 -9.65 9.19 4.65
CA PHE A 331 -10.45 8.08 5.16
C PHE A 331 -11.12 8.39 6.49
N GLU A 332 -12.43 8.33 6.53
CA GLU A 332 -13.27 8.76 7.64
C GLU A 332 -13.10 7.93 8.93
N ASN A 333 -12.72 6.66 8.84
CA ASN A 333 -12.62 5.74 9.99
C ASN A 333 -11.16 5.34 10.30
N ARG A 334 -10.18 6.18 9.98
CA ARG A 334 -8.78 5.77 10.09
C ARG A 334 -8.12 6.06 11.45
N PHE A 335 -8.88 6.39 12.48
CA PHE A 335 -8.40 6.61 13.84
C PHE A 335 -8.72 5.48 14.83
N MET A 336 -9.14 4.32 14.37
CA MET A 336 -9.50 3.19 15.26
C MET A 336 -8.36 2.75 16.21
N HIS A 337 -7.10 2.93 15.80
CA HIS A 337 -5.93 2.61 16.63
C HIS A 337 -5.72 3.59 17.79
N ALA A 338 -6.35 4.76 17.78
CA ALA A 338 -6.20 5.75 18.85
C ALA A 338 -6.66 5.18 20.19
N SER A 339 -7.77 4.45 20.24
CA SER A 339 -8.26 3.80 21.47
C SER A 339 -7.29 2.75 21.99
N GLU A 340 -6.61 2.03 21.12
CA GLU A 340 -5.62 1.04 21.50
C GLU A 340 -4.30 1.70 21.99
N LEU A 341 -3.90 2.85 21.41
CA LEU A 341 -2.81 3.66 21.94
C LEU A 341 -3.16 4.25 23.32
N GLN A 342 -4.42 4.65 23.56
CA GLN A 342 -4.89 5.07 24.86
C GLN A 342 -4.81 3.95 25.91
N ARG A 343 -5.00 2.68 25.53
CA ARG A 343 -4.80 1.52 26.42
C ARG A 343 -3.34 1.37 26.87
N LEU A 344 -2.38 1.81 26.03
CA LEU A 344 -0.97 1.89 26.40
C LEU A 344 -0.64 3.15 27.24
N GLY A 345 -1.63 4.02 27.51
CA GLY A 345 -1.47 5.23 28.30
C GLY A 345 -1.33 6.52 27.50
N ALA A 346 -1.48 6.49 26.16
CA ALA A 346 -1.40 7.69 25.34
C ALA A 346 -2.53 8.68 25.64
N ASN A 347 -2.21 9.97 25.68
CA ASN A 347 -3.19 11.05 25.86
C ASN A 347 -3.63 11.57 24.49
N ILE A 348 -4.73 11.02 23.97
CA ILE A 348 -5.27 11.31 22.63
C ILE A 348 -6.72 11.76 22.76
N SER A 349 -7.06 12.86 22.10
CA SER A 349 -8.44 13.33 21.92
C SER A 349 -8.80 13.32 20.44
N LEU A 350 -9.98 12.81 20.12
CA LEU A 350 -10.50 12.76 18.74
C LEU A 350 -11.70 13.68 18.58
N LYS A 351 -11.69 14.48 17.51
CA LYS A 351 -12.83 15.29 17.09
C LYS A 351 -13.00 15.18 15.59
N THR A 352 -14.03 14.47 15.17
CA THR A 352 -14.32 14.19 13.75
C THR A 352 -13.11 13.53 13.06
N ASN A 353 -12.41 14.25 12.20
CA ASN A 353 -11.24 13.80 11.44
C ASN A 353 -9.91 14.36 11.98
N VAL A 354 -9.90 14.90 13.19
CA VAL A 354 -8.72 15.49 13.85
C VAL A 354 -8.41 14.74 15.13
N ALA A 355 -7.17 14.31 15.27
CA ALA A 355 -6.59 13.75 16.49
C ALA A 355 -5.64 14.77 17.11
N THR A 356 -5.81 15.03 18.40
CA THR A 356 -4.91 15.84 19.22
C THR A 356 -4.18 14.93 20.19
N ILE A 357 -2.86 14.90 20.16
CA ILE A 357 -2.00 14.03 20.94
C ILE A 357 -1.13 14.87 21.85
N SER A 358 -1.34 14.75 23.16
CA SER A 358 -0.50 15.44 24.17
C SER A 358 0.63 14.51 24.62
N GLY A 359 1.85 14.87 24.28
CA GLY A 359 3.10 14.18 24.66
C GLY A 359 3.93 15.08 25.59
N SER A 360 5.03 14.68 26.14
CA SER A 360 5.64 13.34 26.12
C SER A 360 4.96 12.46 27.18
N THR A 361 4.39 11.33 26.78
CA THR A 361 3.66 10.42 27.67
C THR A 361 4.48 9.16 27.93
N GLU A 362 4.60 8.75 29.20
CA GLU A 362 5.15 7.43 29.55
C GLU A 362 4.10 6.36 29.20
N LEU A 363 4.39 5.56 28.17
CA LEU A 363 3.55 4.44 27.80
C LEU A 363 3.87 3.21 28.65
N THR A 364 2.84 2.41 28.96
CA THR A 364 2.94 1.16 29.72
C THR A 364 2.47 -0.03 28.92
N GLY A 365 3.15 -1.16 29.10
CA GLY A 365 2.82 -2.40 28.41
C GLY A 365 1.40 -2.86 28.70
N SER A 366 0.69 -3.28 27.65
CA SER A 366 -0.70 -3.73 27.73
C SER A 366 -1.03 -4.69 26.59
N ASP A 367 -2.15 -5.42 26.73
CA ASP A 367 -2.75 -6.17 25.62
C ASP A 367 -3.56 -5.21 24.74
N VAL A 368 -3.25 -5.18 23.44
CA VAL A 368 -3.89 -4.33 22.44
C VAL A 368 -4.26 -5.11 21.18
N MET A 369 -5.25 -4.65 20.45
CA MET A 369 -5.73 -5.30 19.23
C MET A 369 -5.47 -4.47 17.99
N ALA A 370 -4.80 -5.07 17.00
CA ALA A 370 -4.70 -4.48 15.66
C ALA A 370 -6.08 -4.43 14.99
N THR A 371 -6.44 -3.25 14.47
CA THR A 371 -7.72 -3.00 13.80
C THR A 371 -7.58 -3.04 12.27
N ASP A 372 -6.40 -2.72 11.77
CA ASP A 372 -6.04 -2.75 10.35
C ASP A 372 -4.52 -2.86 10.17
N LEU A 373 -4.06 -2.90 8.92
CA LEU A 373 -2.65 -3.06 8.56
C LEU A 373 -1.74 -1.98 9.19
N ARG A 374 -2.11 -0.70 9.09
CA ARG A 374 -1.27 0.42 9.55
C ARG A 374 -1.40 0.66 11.05
N ALA A 375 -2.58 0.42 11.61
CA ALA A 375 -2.78 0.36 13.05
C ALA A 375 -1.85 -0.66 13.71
N SER A 376 -1.69 -1.85 13.09
CA SER A 376 -0.80 -2.89 13.61
C SER A 376 0.63 -2.36 13.82
N SER A 377 1.20 -1.69 12.81
CA SER A 377 2.56 -1.16 12.91
C SER A 377 2.67 -0.04 13.96
N ALA A 378 1.68 0.84 14.07
CA ALA A 378 1.67 1.91 15.08
C ALA A 378 1.66 1.36 16.51
N LEU A 379 0.88 0.29 16.77
CA LEU A 379 0.84 -0.35 18.07
C LEU A 379 2.17 -1.02 18.42
N ILE A 380 2.86 -1.61 17.42
CA ILE A 380 4.22 -2.15 17.61
C ILE A 380 5.20 -1.03 17.95
N LEU A 381 5.15 0.11 17.23
CA LEU A 381 6.00 1.27 17.53
C LEU A 381 5.80 1.75 18.98
N ALA A 382 4.56 1.90 19.42
CA ALA A 382 4.23 2.30 20.77
C ALA A 382 4.71 1.27 21.81
N ALA A 383 4.54 -0.03 21.52
CA ALA A 383 4.99 -1.12 22.38
C ALA A 383 6.52 -1.15 22.55
N LEU A 384 7.30 -0.77 21.52
CA LEU A 384 8.77 -0.70 21.61
C LEU A 384 9.27 0.31 22.66
N VAL A 385 8.48 1.33 22.99
CA VAL A 385 8.85 2.35 23.98
C VAL A 385 8.05 2.25 25.29
N ALA A 386 7.04 1.41 25.33
CA ALA A 386 6.22 1.17 26.52
C ALA A 386 7.03 0.49 27.62
N LYS A 387 6.79 0.86 28.87
CA LYS A 387 7.43 0.22 30.04
C LYS A 387 6.81 -1.16 30.29
N GLY A 388 7.62 -2.21 30.25
CA GLY A 388 7.18 -3.59 30.48
C GLY A 388 6.92 -4.35 29.18
N VAL A 389 5.94 -5.23 29.18
CA VAL A 389 5.61 -6.12 28.07
C VAL A 389 4.25 -5.76 27.47
N SER A 390 4.18 -5.65 26.15
CA SER A 390 2.93 -5.47 25.42
C SER A 390 2.62 -6.70 24.57
N ARG A 391 1.33 -6.98 24.36
CA ARG A 391 0.87 -8.01 23.42
C ARG A 391 -0.03 -7.39 22.37
N VAL A 392 0.38 -7.53 21.11
CA VAL A 392 -0.38 -7.02 19.97
C VAL A 392 -1.09 -8.20 19.31
N HIS A 393 -2.40 -8.26 19.45
CA HIS A 393 -3.26 -9.31 18.89
C HIS A 393 -3.70 -9.01 17.47
N ARG A 394 -4.27 -10.00 16.76
CA ARG A 394 -4.77 -9.91 15.37
C ARG A 394 -3.72 -9.48 14.37
N ILE A 395 -2.51 -9.97 14.51
CA ILE A 395 -1.38 -9.60 13.64
C ILE A 395 -1.50 -10.12 12.20
N TYR A 396 -2.52 -10.90 11.88
CA TYR A 396 -2.85 -11.21 10.48
C TYR A 396 -3.09 -9.95 9.62
N HIS A 397 -3.46 -8.82 10.25
CA HIS A 397 -3.50 -7.53 9.56
C HIS A 397 -2.10 -7.05 9.18
N LEU A 398 -1.11 -7.22 10.05
CA LEU A 398 0.30 -6.88 9.80
C LEU A 398 0.87 -7.68 8.62
N ASP A 399 0.62 -9.00 8.60
CA ASP A 399 1.13 -9.94 7.60
C ASP A 399 0.63 -9.65 6.18
N ARG A 400 -0.37 -8.77 6.03
CA ARG A 400 -0.86 -8.32 4.73
C ARG A 400 0.06 -7.32 4.05
N GLY A 401 0.95 -6.64 4.77
CA GLY A 401 1.75 -5.57 4.19
C GLY A 401 3.17 -5.42 4.73
N TYR A 402 3.55 -6.15 5.76
CA TYR A 402 4.91 -6.17 6.28
C TYR A 402 5.46 -7.59 6.22
N GLU A 403 6.62 -7.72 5.59
CA GLU A 403 7.30 -8.99 5.49
C GLU A 403 8.15 -9.21 6.74
N ARG A 404 7.75 -10.21 7.57
CA ARG A 404 8.51 -10.65 8.76
C ARG A 404 9.01 -9.46 9.60
N LEU A 405 8.09 -8.53 9.95
CA LEU A 405 8.45 -7.30 10.66
C LEU A 405 9.15 -7.60 11.97
N GLU A 406 8.71 -8.61 12.71
CA GLU A 406 9.32 -9.05 13.97
C GLU A 406 10.78 -9.45 13.80
N ASP A 407 11.14 -10.15 12.73
CA ASP A 407 12.52 -10.58 12.48
C ASP A 407 13.41 -9.38 12.16
N LYS A 408 12.92 -8.47 11.32
CA LYS A 408 13.64 -7.25 10.96
C LYS A 408 13.88 -6.34 12.18
N ILE A 409 12.87 -6.17 13.05
CA ILE A 409 13.01 -5.39 14.29
C ILE A 409 13.93 -6.10 15.28
N ASN A 410 13.87 -7.44 15.39
CA ASN A 410 14.79 -8.21 16.24
C ASN A 410 16.23 -8.12 15.75
N ALA A 411 16.47 -8.06 14.44
CA ALA A 411 17.82 -7.83 13.88
C ALA A 411 18.38 -6.44 14.27
N LEU A 412 17.53 -5.47 14.63
CA LEU A 412 17.91 -4.17 15.17
C LEU A 412 18.15 -4.20 16.69
N GLY A 413 17.93 -5.35 17.36
CA GLY A 413 18.16 -5.53 18.80
C GLY A 413 16.91 -5.57 19.65
N ALA A 414 15.71 -5.47 19.08
CA ALA A 414 14.46 -5.58 19.83
C ALA A 414 14.24 -7.01 20.39
N LYS A 415 13.24 -7.14 21.25
CA LYS A 415 12.77 -8.42 21.78
C LYS A 415 11.29 -8.59 21.45
N VAL A 416 11.02 -9.13 20.26
CA VAL A 416 9.67 -9.37 19.75
C VAL A 416 9.51 -10.86 19.47
N LEU A 417 8.50 -11.48 20.04
CA LEU A 417 8.20 -12.90 19.87
C LEU A 417 6.82 -13.07 19.24
N ARG A 418 6.75 -13.88 18.18
CA ARG A 418 5.46 -14.30 17.61
C ARG A 418 5.01 -15.56 18.33
N LEU A 419 3.86 -15.48 18.98
CA LEU A 419 3.27 -16.54 19.79
C LEU A 419 1.87 -16.88 19.28
N LYS A 420 1.39 -18.09 19.60
CA LYS A 420 0.02 -18.53 19.31
C LYS A 420 -0.83 -18.41 20.56
N GLU A 421 -2.04 -17.89 20.40
CA GLU A 421 -3.06 -18.00 21.44
C GLU A 421 -3.36 -19.50 21.66
N LYS A 422 -3.42 -19.89 22.94
CA LYS A 422 -3.78 -21.26 23.36
C LYS A 422 -5.25 -21.55 23.10
#